data_f71ae37fa6f882499cb0f2aabb9a4e96
#
_entry.id   f71ae37fa6f882499cb0f2aabb9a4e96
#
_cell.length_a   1.000
_cell.length_b   1.000
_cell.length_c   1.000
_cell.angle_alpha   90.00
_cell.angle_beta   90.00
_cell.angle_gamma   90.00
#
_symmetry.space_group_name_H-M   'P 1'
#
loop_
_entity.id
_entity.type
_entity.pdbx_description
1 polymer ?
#
loop_
_entity_poly.entity_id
_entity_poly.type
_entity_poly.pdbx_seq_one_letter_code
_entity_poly.pdbx_strand_id
1 'polypeptide(L)'
;MRIFVDAMGGDLAPQAPVEGTVEALRRNPELTVTLAGIVPEIEKYLAGADDVRSRITLLDAPEVITNHESPVMGVRKKTKSATVLGMLAVRDKEADGFVSAGSTGAVLAGGMFRLGRIPGVERPALAPLMPNGKGYFLLIDCGANVDCKPEYLTQFGVMGDAYMRGVMGIEKPRVGIINIGAEDEKGNALVKDAFPMMAEAPYHFVGSVEARDLFSGIADVCVADGFAGNLVLKTMEGVAMFMLKTMKQELMADTRSKIGAALAKPALRRLKHTLDYTEVGGAPLLGVQGAVVKAHGSSNAHAFSCAIDQAIKMVNGHVVEIIEKGVAKMNSQDAQ
;
A
#
# COMPACT_ATOMS: atom_id res chain seq x y z
N MET A 1 0.80 7.60 -19.19
CA MET A 1 0.51 7.37 -17.75
C MET A 1 0.90 8.63 -16.97
N ARG A 2 -0.04 9.18 -16.19
CA ARG A 2 0.16 10.46 -15.47
C ARG A 2 0.02 10.17 -13.97
N ILE A 3 1.10 10.29 -13.23
CA ILE A 3 1.09 10.07 -11.77
C ILE A 3 1.29 11.42 -11.06
N PHE A 4 0.43 11.69 -10.09
CA PHE A 4 0.59 12.84 -9.20
C PHE A 4 1.35 12.44 -7.95
N VAL A 5 2.40 13.16 -7.61
CA VAL A 5 3.30 12.86 -6.50
C VAL A 5 3.28 14.00 -5.49
N ASP A 6 3.01 13.67 -4.24
CA ASP A 6 3.18 14.54 -3.08
C ASP A 6 4.67 14.56 -2.72
N ALA A 7 5.36 15.64 -3.12
CA ALA A 7 6.79 15.81 -2.86
C ALA A 7 7.10 16.20 -1.40
N MET A 8 6.10 16.62 -0.62
CA MET A 8 6.30 17.10 0.77
C MET A 8 5.92 16.06 1.83
N GLY A 9 5.49 14.86 1.41
CA GLY A 9 5.13 13.78 2.31
C GLY A 9 6.33 12.90 2.71
N GLY A 10 6.40 12.55 4.01
CA GLY A 10 7.43 11.65 4.55
C GLY A 10 8.58 12.33 5.27
N ASP A 11 9.39 11.51 5.96
CA ASP A 11 10.46 11.98 6.86
C ASP A 11 11.67 12.52 6.07
N LEU A 12 11.84 12.07 4.81
CA LEU A 12 12.92 12.45 3.90
C LEU A 12 12.41 13.36 2.75
N ALA A 13 11.27 14.02 2.93
CA ALA A 13 10.75 14.97 1.96
C ALA A 13 11.54 16.30 1.96
N PRO A 14 11.70 16.96 0.81
CA PRO A 14 11.27 16.53 -0.52
C PRO A 14 12.27 15.61 -1.25
N GLN A 15 13.43 15.34 -0.65
CA GLN A 15 14.54 14.62 -1.32
C GLN A 15 14.10 13.26 -1.85
N ALA A 16 13.62 12.35 -0.99
CA ALA A 16 13.29 10.99 -1.39
C ALA A 16 12.13 10.92 -2.41
N PRO A 17 11.02 11.69 -2.27
CA PRO A 17 9.99 11.76 -3.31
C PRO A 17 10.51 12.25 -4.67
N VAL A 18 11.37 13.28 -4.70
CA VAL A 18 11.90 13.84 -5.94
C VAL A 18 12.87 12.87 -6.62
N GLU A 19 13.88 12.38 -5.88
CA GLU A 19 14.86 11.43 -6.42
C GLU A 19 14.18 10.12 -6.85
N GLY A 20 13.21 9.62 -6.06
CA GLY A 20 12.43 8.44 -6.40
C GLY A 20 11.55 8.63 -7.65
N THR A 21 11.01 9.83 -7.86
CA THR A 21 10.30 10.19 -9.09
C THR A 21 11.24 10.14 -10.30
N VAL A 22 12.44 10.71 -10.20
CA VAL A 22 13.45 10.66 -11.27
C VAL A 22 13.82 9.22 -11.60
N GLU A 23 14.01 8.37 -10.58
CA GLU A 23 14.30 6.95 -10.76
C GLU A 23 13.15 6.23 -11.48
N ALA A 24 11.89 6.46 -11.10
CA ALA A 24 10.70 5.88 -11.74
C ALA A 24 10.56 6.34 -13.20
N LEU A 25 10.79 7.61 -13.48
CA LEU A 25 10.74 8.17 -14.84
C LEU A 25 11.79 7.55 -15.77
N ARG A 26 13.00 7.26 -15.26
CA ARG A 26 14.06 6.60 -16.03
C ARG A 26 13.70 5.16 -16.39
N ARG A 27 12.98 4.45 -15.49
CA ARG A 27 12.52 3.08 -15.74
C ARG A 27 11.28 3.00 -16.65
N ASN A 28 10.44 4.05 -16.63
CA ASN A 28 9.15 4.06 -17.34
C ASN A 28 9.12 5.20 -18.36
N PRO A 29 9.47 4.96 -19.63
CA PRO A 29 9.56 6.02 -20.68
C PRO A 29 8.23 6.76 -20.93
N GLU A 30 7.10 6.09 -20.80
CA GLU A 30 5.75 6.65 -21.03
C GLU A 30 5.16 7.35 -19.79
N LEU A 31 5.91 7.38 -18.69
CA LEU A 31 5.46 8.04 -17.46
C LEU A 31 5.66 9.54 -17.55
N THR A 32 4.64 10.30 -17.16
CA THR A 32 4.74 11.73 -16.83
C THR A 32 4.31 11.94 -15.38
N VAL A 33 4.92 12.88 -14.70
CA VAL A 33 4.68 13.13 -13.28
C VAL A 33 4.39 14.59 -13.01
N THR A 34 3.36 14.86 -12.21
CA THR A 34 3.16 16.14 -11.54
C THR A 34 3.75 16.04 -10.14
N LEU A 35 4.85 16.74 -9.88
CA LEU A 35 5.46 16.90 -8.56
C LEU A 35 4.84 18.12 -7.87
N ALA A 36 4.09 17.92 -6.81
CA ALA A 36 3.43 18.98 -6.06
C ALA A 36 4.09 19.20 -4.69
N GLY A 37 4.36 20.45 -4.38
CA GLY A 37 4.98 20.86 -3.12
C GLY A 37 5.53 22.27 -3.18
N ILE A 38 6.46 22.59 -2.30
CA ILE A 38 7.17 23.88 -2.27
C ILE A 38 8.21 23.86 -3.40
N VAL A 39 7.88 24.49 -4.54
CA VAL A 39 8.67 24.40 -5.78
C VAL A 39 10.15 24.70 -5.58
N PRO A 40 10.59 25.77 -4.88
CA PRO A 40 12.02 26.04 -4.66
C PRO A 40 12.74 24.93 -3.87
N GLU A 41 12.04 24.18 -3.03
CA GLU A 41 12.62 23.04 -2.31
C GLU A 41 12.77 21.80 -3.23
N ILE A 42 11.79 21.55 -4.09
CA ILE A 42 11.79 20.45 -5.07
C ILE A 42 12.94 20.65 -6.07
N GLU A 43 13.13 21.86 -6.59
CA GLU A 43 14.16 22.16 -7.59
C GLU A 43 15.58 21.85 -7.15
N LYS A 44 15.86 21.93 -5.84
CA LYS A 44 17.19 21.57 -5.28
C LYS A 44 17.59 20.12 -5.58
N TYR A 45 16.63 19.21 -5.71
CA TYR A 45 16.84 17.78 -5.91
C TYR A 45 16.60 17.31 -7.36
N LEU A 46 16.31 18.23 -8.28
CA LEU A 46 16.18 17.95 -9.71
C LEU A 46 17.48 18.17 -10.49
N ALA A 47 18.55 18.60 -9.82
CA ALA A 47 19.87 18.73 -10.44
C ALA A 47 20.35 17.38 -11.01
N GLY A 48 20.73 17.34 -12.29
CA GLY A 48 21.15 16.12 -12.98
C GLY A 48 19.99 15.22 -13.45
N ALA A 49 18.76 15.74 -13.49
CA ALA A 49 17.57 15.06 -14.02
C ALA A 49 17.14 15.59 -15.41
N ASP A 50 18.07 16.19 -16.17
CA ASP A 50 17.79 16.83 -17.47
C ASP A 50 17.19 15.83 -18.48
N ASP A 51 17.60 14.58 -18.40
CA ASP A 51 17.12 13.46 -19.22
C ASP A 51 15.61 13.17 -19.08
N VAL A 52 15.03 13.51 -17.93
CA VAL A 52 13.61 13.27 -17.63
C VAL A 52 12.83 14.55 -17.35
N ARG A 53 13.50 15.71 -17.35
CA ARG A 53 12.92 16.99 -16.92
C ARG A 53 11.67 17.40 -17.72
N SER A 54 11.64 17.11 -19.02
CA SER A 54 10.49 17.39 -19.89
C SER A 54 9.22 16.62 -19.54
N ARG A 55 9.33 15.56 -18.74
CA ARG A 55 8.23 14.71 -18.27
C ARG A 55 7.78 15.03 -16.85
N ILE A 56 8.35 16.07 -16.23
CA ILE A 56 8.02 16.54 -14.88
C ILE A 56 7.33 17.90 -14.98
N THR A 57 6.11 17.97 -14.46
CA THR A 57 5.40 19.23 -14.23
C THR A 57 5.53 19.57 -12.74
N LEU A 58 5.97 20.78 -12.41
CA LEU A 58 5.99 21.28 -11.04
C LEU A 58 4.69 22.01 -10.72
N LEU A 59 4.09 21.69 -9.58
CA LEU A 59 2.89 22.36 -9.08
C LEU A 59 3.16 22.92 -7.67
N ASP A 60 2.96 24.23 -7.51
CA ASP A 60 3.13 24.86 -6.20
C ASP A 60 2.00 24.44 -5.24
N ALA A 61 2.38 23.79 -4.15
CA ALA A 61 1.51 23.31 -3.09
C ALA A 61 2.12 23.69 -1.72
N PRO A 62 1.97 24.94 -1.30
CA PRO A 62 2.69 25.48 -0.16
C PRO A 62 2.19 24.97 1.20
N GLU A 63 1.01 24.33 1.24
CA GLU A 63 0.43 23.81 2.48
C GLU A 63 0.84 22.35 2.69
N VAL A 64 1.36 22.02 3.86
CA VAL A 64 1.76 20.64 4.22
C VAL A 64 0.87 20.13 5.36
N ILE A 65 0.23 18.95 5.15
CA ILE A 65 -0.52 18.26 6.20
C ILE A 65 0.45 17.39 6.99
N THR A 66 0.65 17.72 8.27
CA THR A 66 1.61 17.04 9.15
C THR A 66 1.00 15.86 9.89
N ASN A 67 1.84 15.00 10.49
CA ASN A 67 1.40 13.87 11.33
C ASN A 67 0.82 14.32 12.69
N HIS A 68 1.00 15.58 13.09
CA HIS A 68 0.61 16.10 14.40
C HIS A 68 -0.75 16.81 14.40
N GLU A 69 -1.39 16.93 13.26
CA GLU A 69 -2.70 17.57 13.15
C GLU A 69 -3.82 16.57 12.84
N SER A 70 -5.06 16.95 13.12
CA SER A 70 -6.21 16.12 12.77
C SER A 70 -6.27 15.90 11.25
N PRO A 71 -6.20 14.65 10.75
CA PRO A 71 -6.19 14.34 9.32
C PRO A 71 -7.38 14.93 8.56
N VAL A 72 -8.59 14.80 9.13
CA VAL A 72 -9.83 15.29 8.52
C VAL A 72 -9.82 16.82 8.44
N MET A 73 -9.36 17.50 9.51
CA MET A 73 -9.27 18.94 9.51
C MET A 73 -8.16 19.47 8.61
N GLY A 74 -7.04 18.76 8.53
CA GLY A 74 -5.94 19.04 7.59
C GLY A 74 -6.44 19.02 6.14
N VAL A 75 -7.07 17.92 5.72
CA VAL A 75 -7.66 17.78 4.37
C VAL A 75 -8.76 18.79 4.08
N ARG A 76 -9.54 19.19 5.11
CA ARG A 76 -10.61 20.17 4.94
C ARG A 76 -10.08 21.61 4.79
N LYS A 77 -9.09 22.00 5.60
CA LYS A 77 -8.59 23.38 5.67
C LYS A 77 -7.46 23.67 4.69
N LYS A 78 -6.52 22.73 4.51
CA LYS A 78 -5.33 22.89 3.67
C LYS A 78 -5.62 22.44 2.23
N THR A 79 -6.45 23.23 1.55
CA THR A 79 -6.93 22.92 0.20
C THR A 79 -5.84 23.02 -0.88
N LYS A 80 -4.75 23.73 -0.58
CA LYS A 80 -3.56 23.85 -1.44
C LYS A 80 -2.42 22.89 -1.05
N SER A 81 -2.71 21.85 -0.25
CA SER A 81 -1.74 20.81 0.04
C SER A 81 -1.61 19.83 -1.12
N ALA A 82 -0.41 19.30 -1.33
CA ALA A 82 -0.14 18.29 -2.37
C ALA A 82 -1.07 17.08 -2.28
N THR A 83 -1.39 16.63 -1.04
CA THR A 83 -2.35 15.54 -0.81
C THR A 83 -3.75 15.89 -1.34
N VAL A 84 -4.28 17.08 -1.06
CA VAL A 84 -5.61 17.48 -1.52
C VAL A 84 -5.64 17.69 -3.02
N LEU A 85 -4.65 18.42 -3.57
CA LEU A 85 -4.55 18.67 -5.00
C LEU A 85 -4.40 17.36 -5.80
N GLY A 86 -3.60 16.41 -5.32
CA GLY A 86 -3.43 15.12 -5.97
C GLY A 86 -4.70 14.27 -5.99
N MET A 87 -5.44 14.24 -4.89
CA MET A 87 -6.73 13.54 -4.83
C MET A 87 -7.76 14.15 -5.79
N LEU A 88 -7.78 15.49 -5.92
CA LEU A 88 -8.64 16.19 -6.86
C LEU A 88 -8.21 15.93 -8.32
N ALA A 89 -6.91 15.95 -8.62
CA ALA A 89 -6.39 15.66 -9.95
C ALA A 89 -6.76 14.25 -10.43
N VAL A 90 -6.73 13.25 -9.53
CA VAL A 90 -7.17 11.88 -9.87
C VAL A 90 -8.69 11.84 -10.07
N ARG A 91 -9.47 12.48 -9.21
CA ARG A 91 -10.93 12.57 -9.35
C ARG A 91 -11.35 13.20 -10.66
N ASP A 92 -10.69 14.29 -11.04
CA ASP A 92 -10.99 15.08 -12.23
C ASP A 92 -10.32 14.51 -13.50
N LYS A 93 -9.67 13.33 -13.37
CA LYS A 93 -8.97 12.60 -14.44
C LYS A 93 -7.82 13.38 -15.10
N GLU A 94 -7.25 14.32 -14.38
CA GLU A 94 -6.02 15.02 -14.75
C GLU A 94 -4.77 14.18 -14.46
N ALA A 95 -4.87 13.26 -13.48
CA ALA A 95 -3.89 12.23 -13.18
C ALA A 95 -4.55 10.85 -13.11
N ASP A 96 -3.78 9.81 -13.41
CA ASP A 96 -4.25 8.42 -13.41
C ASP A 96 -4.03 7.74 -12.02
N GLY A 97 -3.11 8.28 -11.21
CA GLY A 97 -2.84 7.81 -9.85
C GLY A 97 -2.16 8.88 -8.98
N PHE A 98 -2.17 8.62 -7.67
CA PHE A 98 -1.59 9.49 -6.64
C PHE A 98 -0.67 8.71 -5.72
N VAL A 99 0.52 9.26 -5.41
CA VAL A 99 1.52 8.67 -4.50
C VAL A 99 1.94 9.69 -3.45
N SER A 100 1.92 9.30 -2.18
CA SER A 100 2.37 10.13 -1.05
C SER A 100 3.00 9.29 0.06
N ALA A 101 4.08 9.78 0.65
CA ALA A 101 4.63 9.26 1.90
C ALA A 101 4.15 10.04 3.15
N GLY A 102 3.23 10.98 2.98
CA GLY A 102 2.67 11.80 4.05
C GLY A 102 1.81 11.01 5.06
N SER A 103 1.11 11.71 5.94
CA SER A 103 0.26 11.11 6.98
C SER A 103 -0.74 10.10 6.41
N THR A 104 -0.74 8.88 6.94
CA THR A 104 -1.70 7.83 6.54
C THR A 104 -3.14 8.30 6.73
N GLY A 105 -3.42 8.96 7.85
CA GLY A 105 -4.74 9.52 8.11
C GLY A 105 -5.14 10.60 7.10
N ALA A 106 -4.18 11.44 6.64
CA ALA A 106 -4.46 12.46 5.62
C ALA A 106 -4.73 11.83 4.24
N VAL A 107 -3.97 10.81 3.85
CA VAL A 107 -4.20 10.06 2.59
C VAL A 107 -5.56 9.38 2.63
N LEU A 108 -5.92 8.72 3.74
CA LEU A 108 -7.23 8.09 3.93
C LEU A 108 -8.37 9.12 3.87
N ALA A 109 -8.26 10.22 4.62
CA ALA A 109 -9.26 11.29 4.62
C ALA A 109 -9.38 11.95 3.24
N GLY A 110 -8.26 12.18 2.55
CA GLY A 110 -8.23 12.69 1.17
C GLY A 110 -8.94 11.74 0.20
N GLY A 111 -8.64 10.44 0.28
CA GLY A 111 -9.29 9.40 -0.50
C GLY A 111 -10.81 9.37 -0.29
N MET A 112 -11.25 9.46 0.96
CA MET A 112 -12.68 9.44 1.30
C MET A 112 -13.43 10.72 0.91
N PHE A 113 -12.86 11.90 1.19
CA PHE A 113 -13.58 13.17 1.12
C PHE A 113 -13.26 14.04 -0.10
N ARG A 114 -12.15 13.79 -0.79
CA ARG A 114 -11.75 14.56 -1.97
C ARG A 114 -11.81 13.74 -3.26
N LEU A 115 -11.29 12.51 -3.24
CA LEU A 115 -11.36 11.60 -4.38
C LEU A 115 -12.73 10.93 -4.48
N GLY A 116 -13.21 10.38 -3.39
CA GLY A 116 -14.46 9.62 -3.31
C GLY A 116 -14.24 8.10 -3.30
N ARG A 117 -15.22 7.39 -2.74
CA ARG A 117 -15.24 5.91 -2.71
C ARG A 117 -15.81 5.36 -4.00
N ILE A 118 -15.39 4.17 -4.39
CA ILE A 118 -16.03 3.39 -5.46
C ILE A 118 -17.51 3.16 -5.06
N PRO A 119 -18.47 3.29 -6.00
CA PRO A 119 -19.87 3.04 -5.71
C PRO A 119 -20.11 1.67 -5.07
N GLY A 120 -20.87 1.63 -3.97
CA GLY A 120 -21.13 0.43 -3.19
C GLY A 120 -20.04 0.07 -2.15
N VAL A 121 -18.86 0.65 -2.20
CA VAL A 121 -17.84 0.46 -1.18
C VAL A 121 -18.16 1.28 0.06
N GLU A 122 -18.25 0.63 1.21
CA GLU A 122 -18.52 1.31 2.48
C GLU A 122 -17.29 1.95 3.10
N ARG A 123 -16.16 1.25 3.06
CA ARG A 123 -14.88 1.70 3.63
C ARG A 123 -13.71 1.40 2.72
N PRO A 124 -12.86 2.37 2.40
CA PRO A 124 -11.54 2.11 1.81
C PRO A 124 -10.65 1.40 2.82
N ALA A 125 -9.72 0.59 2.33
CA ALA A 125 -8.80 -0.18 3.15
C ALA A 125 -7.35 0.01 2.70
N LEU A 126 -6.42 -0.02 3.64
CA LEU A 126 -4.99 0.02 3.38
C LEU A 126 -4.45 -1.40 3.27
N ALA A 127 -3.83 -1.74 2.13
CA ALA A 127 -3.56 -3.12 1.77
C ALA A 127 -2.11 -3.36 1.30
N PRO A 128 -1.11 -3.39 2.22
CA PRO A 128 0.27 -3.69 1.85
C PRO A 128 0.44 -5.12 1.35
N LEU A 129 1.31 -5.31 0.34
CA LEU A 129 1.85 -6.60 -0.02
C LEU A 129 2.96 -7.01 0.95
N MET A 130 2.90 -8.24 1.43
CA MET A 130 3.84 -8.80 2.39
C MET A 130 4.52 -10.04 1.80
N PRO A 131 5.86 -10.20 1.96
CA PRO A 131 6.57 -11.38 1.45
C PRO A 131 6.20 -12.64 2.26
N ASN A 132 6.04 -13.78 1.57
CA ASN A 132 5.76 -15.08 2.20
C ASN A 132 6.80 -16.16 1.84
N GLY A 133 7.97 -15.78 1.35
CA GLY A 133 9.03 -16.72 0.95
C GLY A 133 8.80 -17.43 -0.37
N LYS A 134 7.58 -17.43 -0.91
CA LYS A 134 7.21 -17.98 -2.24
C LYS A 134 6.75 -16.89 -3.21
N GLY A 135 6.59 -15.68 -2.74
CA GLY A 135 6.09 -14.51 -3.42
C GLY A 135 5.54 -13.53 -2.41
N TYR A 136 4.31 -13.08 -2.62
CA TYR A 136 3.66 -12.09 -1.76
C TYR A 136 2.22 -12.51 -1.46
N PHE A 137 1.71 -12.07 -0.30
CA PHE A 137 0.28 -12.03 0.00
C PHE A 137 -0.13 -10.58 0.29
N LEU A 138 -1.39 -10.27 0.08
CA LEU A 138 -1.96 -8.98 0.43
C LEU A 138 -2.59 -9.05 1.82
N LEU A 139 -2.17 -8.17 2.72
CA LEU A 139 -2.78 -8.02 4.05
C LEU A 139 -3.74 -6.83 4.01
N ILE A 140 -5.02 -7.03 4.32
CA ILE A 140 -6.08 -6.02 4.21
C ILE A 140 -7.12 -6.19 5.32
N ASP A 141 -7.44 -5.20 6.15
CA ASP A 141 -6.99 -3.82 6.28
C ASP A 141 -5.81 -3.68 7.26
N CYS A 142 -4.96 -2.68 7.04
CA CYS A 142 -3.81 -2.40 7.88
C CYS A 142 -3.85 -0.99 8.51
N GLY A 143 -4.97 -0.66 9.18
CA GLY A 143 -5.06 0.55 10.01
C GLY A 143 -5.90 1.68 9.44
N ALA A 144 -6.66 1.48 8.37
CA ALA A 144 -7.64 2.45 7.91
C ALA A 144 -8.95 2.40 8.73
N ASN A 145 -9.36 1.21 9.18
CA ASN A 145 -10.62 0.97 9.89
C ASN A 145 -10.37 0.11 11.12
N VAL A 146 -10.25 0.74 12.29
CA VAL A 146 -9.96 0.04 13.55
C VAL A 146 -11.16 -0.79 14.00
N ASP A 147 -12.35 -0.21 13.93
CA ASP A 147 -13.62 -0.87 14.22
C ASP A 147 -14.33 -1.20 12.91
N CYS A 148 -14.53 -2.49 12.64
CA CYS A 148 -15.17 -2.98 11.43
C CYS A 148 -16.53 -3.61 11.69
N LYS A 149 -17.36 -3.64 10.64
CA LYS A 149 -18.54 -4.49 10.56
C LYS A 149 -18.22 -5.71 9.67
N PRO A 150 -19.00 -6.81 9.78
CA PRO A 150 -18.81 -7.99 8.93
C PRO A 150 -18.80 -7.69 7.43
N GLU A 151 -19.66 -6.77 6.98
CA GLU A 151 -19.76 -6.34 5.58
C GLU A 151 -18.46 -5.70 5.08
N TYR A 152 -17.71 -5.00 5.96
CA TYR A 152 -16.44 -4.38 5.59
C TYR A 152 -15.40 -5.44 5.28
N LEU A 153 -15.30 -6.49 6.13
CA LEU A 153 -14.36 -7.59 5.91
C LEU A 153 -14.67 -8.33 4.61
N THR A 154 -15.94 -8.55 4.32
CA THR A 154 -16.39 -9.16 3.06
C THR A 154 -15.97 -8.31 1.86
N GLN A 155 -16.17 -6.98 1.91
CA GLN A 155 -15.73 -6.06 0.86
C GLN A 155 -14.20 -5.99 0.75
N PHE A 156 -13.46 -6.09 1.85
CA PHE A 156 -11.98 -6.16 1.82
C PHE A 156 -11.51 -7.39 1.05
N GLY A 157 -12.22 -8.52 1.18
CA GLY A 157 -11.97 -9.71 0.36
C GLY A 157 -12.12 -9.44 -1.14
N VAL A 158 -13.18 -8.75 -1.55
CA VAL A 158 -13.40 -8.32 -2.95
C VAL A 158 -12.27 -7.40 -3.43
N MET A 159 -11.87 -6.43 -2.62
CA MET A 159 -10.78 -5.50 -2.97
C MET A 159 -9.45 -6.23 -3.10
N GLY A 160 -9.16 -7.16 -2.19
CA GLY A 160 -7.94 -7.96 -2.23
C GLY A 160 -7.90 -8.89 -3.44
N ASP A 161 -9.00 -9.58 -3.76
CA ASP A 161 -9.13 -10.40 -4.97
C ASP A 161 -8.85 -9.58 -6.23
N ALA A 162 -9.47 -8.41 -6.34
CA ALA A 162 -9.30 -7.50 -7.46
C ALA A 162 -7.84 -7.04 -7.63
N TYR A 163 -7.18 -6.70 -6.52
CA TYR A 163 -5.79 -6.28 -6.54
C TYR A 163 -4.86 -7.44 -6.97
N MET A 164 -5.02 -8.62 -6.38
CA MET A 164 -4.18 -9.77 -6.71
C MET A 164 -4.37 -10.24 -8.16
N ARG A 165 -5.56 -10.11 -8.71
CA ARG A 165 -5.83 -10.37 -10.14
C ARG A 165 -5.22 -9.30 -11.03
N GLY A 166 -5.49 -8.02 -10.77
CA GLY A 166 -5.07 -6.92 -11.62
C GLY A 166 -3.56 -6.65 -11.57
N VAL A 167 -2.94 -6.73 -10.40
CA VAL A 167 -1.52 -6.37 -10.19
C VAL A 167 -0.60 -7.58 -10.21
N MET A 168 -1.01 -8.68 -9.57
CA MET A 168 -0.18 -9.87 -9.43
C MET A 168 -0.46 -10.95 -10.49
N GLY A 169 -1.51 -10.79 -11.31
CA GLY A 169 -1.86 -11.73 -12.38
C GLY A 169 -2.36 -13.09 -11.88
N ILE A 170 -2.83 -13.21 -10.64
CA ILE A 170 -3.37 -14.44 -10.08
C ILE A 170 -4.84 -14.55 -10.50
N GLU A 171 -5.18 -15.50 -11.36
CA GLU A 171 -6.55 -15.63 -11.91
C GLU A 171 -7.62 -15.90 -10.85
N LYS A 172 -7.29 -16.70 -9.83
CA LYS A 172 -8.21 -17.10 -8.75
C LYS A 172 -7.52 -16.96 -7.39
N PRO A 173 -7.35 -15.74 -6.85
CA PRO A 173 -6.72 -15.53 -5.56
C PRO A 173 -7.48 -16.25 -4.43
N ARG A 174 -6.72 -16.82 -3.51
CA ARG A 174 -7.25 -17.45 -2.30
C ARG A 174 -7.40 -16.38 -1.23
N VAL A 175 -8.64 -16.13 -0.81
CA VAL A 175 -8.97 -15.13 0.21
C VAL A 175 -9.24 -15.84 1.52
N GLY A 176 -8.48 -15.51 2.57
CA GLY A 176 -8.70 -16.02 3.92
C GLY A 176 -8.93 -14.90 4.92
N ILE A 177 -9.60 -15.20 6.02
CA ILE A 177 -9.77 -14.30 7.15
C ILE A 177 -8.78 -14.62 8.27
N ILE A 178 -8.10 -13.63 8.81
CA ILE A 178 -7.18 -13.82 9.94
C ILE A 178 -7.99 -14.20 11.18
N ASN A 179 -7.63 -15.33 11.80
CA ASN A 179 -8.32 -15.88 12.94
C ASN A 179 -7.32 -16.46 13.96
N ILE A 180 -7.82 -16.83 15.15
CA ILE A 180 -7.05 -17.42 16.26
C ILE A 180 -6.94 -18.95 16.18
N GLY A 181 -7.55 -19.60 15.20
CA GLY A 181 -7.54 -21.03 14.94
C GLY A 181 -8.12 -21.32 13.58
N ALA A 182 -7.86 -22.53 13.06
CA ALA A 182 -8.30 -22.96 11.74
C ALA A 182 -9.78 -23.36 11.68
N GLU A 183 -10.40 -23.62 12.85
CA GLU A 183 -11.79 -24.06 12.94
C GLU A 183 -12.75 -22.88 12.71
N ASP A 184 -13.83 -23.12 11.97
CA ASP A 184 -14.80 -22.09 11.55
C ASP A 184 -15.54 -21.42 12.74
N GLU A 185 -15.61 -22.11 13.88
CA GLU A 185 -16.25 -21.64 15.12
C GLU A 185 -15.36 -20.70 15.95
N LYS A 186 -14.07 -20.60 15.62
CA LYS A 186 -13.12 -19.76 16.35
C LYS A 186 -13.27 -18.28 15.94
N GLY A 187 -12.71 -17.42 16.78
CA GLY A 187 -12.65 -15.98 16.54
C GLY A 187 -13.56 -15.17 17.45
N ASN A 188 -13.43 -13.86 17.33
CA ASN A 188 -14.30 -12.90 17.99
C ASN A 188 -15.65 -12.80 17.25
N ALA A 189 -16.58 -12.00 17.77
CA ALA A 189 -17.91 -11.83 17.18
C ALA A 189 -17.83 -11.34 15.73
N LEU A 190 -16.96 -10.37 15.44
CA LEU A 190 -16.78 -9.81 14.09
C LEU A 190 -16.38 -10.89 13.06
N VAL A 191 -15.39 -11.74 13.41
CA VAL A 191 -14.92 -12.81 12.51
C VAL A 191 -16.01 -13.87 12.32
N LYS A 192 -16.73 -14.27 13.38
CA LYS A 192 -17.82 -15.24 13.29
C LYS A 192 -18.98 -14.76 12.42
N ASP A 193 -19.32 -13.47 12.53
CA ASP A 193 -20.39 -12.88 11.74
C ASP A 193 -19.97 -12.66 10.27
N ALA A 194 -18.70 -12.33 10.01
CA ALA A 194 -18.16 -12.14 8.66
C ALA A 194 -17.93 -13.45 7.91
N PHE A 195 -17.61 -14.54 8.60
CA PHE A 195 -17.21 -15.82 7.99
C PHE A 195 -18.27 -16.37 7.01
N PRO A 196 -19.55 -16.51 7.36
CA PRO A 196 -20.57 -16.97 6.42
C PRO A 196 -20.76 -16.02 5.23
N MET A 197 -20.71 -14.71 5.45
CA MET A 197 -20.81 -13.71 4.36
C MET A 197 -19.64 -13.83 3.38
N MET A 198 -18.43 -14.05 3.89
CA MET A 198 -17.24 -14.24 3.07
C MET A 198 -17.28 -15.56 2.28
N ALA A 199 -17.90 -16.61 2.83
CA ALA A 199 -18.07 -17.89 2.14
C ALA A 199 -19.02 -17.81 0.94
N GLU A 200 -20.00 -16.89 0.97
CA GLU A 200 -20.96 -16.64 -0.11
C GLU A 200 -20.50 -15.57 -1.10
N ALA A 201 -19.41 -14.85 -0.78
CA ALA A 201 -18.90 -13.75 -1.59
C ALA A 201 -18.31 -14.21 -2.95
N PRO A 202 -18.27 -13.31 -3.98
CA PRO A 202 -17.87 -13.67 -5.34
C PRO A 202 -16.35 -13.82 -5.55
N TYR A 203 -15.63 -14.38 -4.58
CA TYR A 203 -14.21 -14.72 -4.66
C TYR A 203 -13.93 -16.13 -4.10
N HIS A 204 -12.71 -16.62 -4.21
CA HIS A 204 -12.33 -17.93 -3.70
C HIS A 204 -11.96 -17.85 -2.21
N PHE A 205 -12.94 -17.99 -1.33
CA PHE A 205 -12.72 -18.04 0.10
C PHE A 205 -12.11 -19.37 0.52
N VAL A 206 -11.06 -19.33 1.36
CA VAL A 206 -10.33 -20.50 1.85
C VAL A 206 -10.45 -20.69 3.37
N GLY A 207 -11.31 -19.91 4.02
CA GLY A 207 -11.59 -20.03 5.46
C GLY A 207 -10.62 -19.24 6.33
N SER A 208 -10.45 -19.72 7.55
CA SER A 208 -9.60 -19.11 8.59
C SER A 208 -8.11 -19.30 8.31
N VAL A 209 -7.32 -18.25 8.54
CA VAL A 209 -5.86 -18.26 8.44
C VAL A 209 -5.27 -17.80 9.77
N GLU A 210 -4.47 -18.64 10.41
CA GLU A 210 -3.75 -18.24 11.61
C GLU A 210 -2.57 -17.33 11.25
N ALA A 211 -2.26 -16.36 12.13
CA ALA A 211 -1.17 -15.41 11.89
C ALA A 211 0.20 -16.09 11.66
N ARG A 212 0.44 -17.27 12.27
CA ARG A 212 1.67 -18.06 12.06
C ARG A 212 1.78 -18.64 10.64
N ASP A 213 0.65 -18.84 9.96
CA ASP A 213 0.58 -19.49 8.65
C ASP A 213 0.63 -18.49 7.48
N LEU A 214 0.69 -17.18 7.75
CA LEU A 214 0.79 -16.13 6.73
C LEU A 214 1.98 -16.34 5.78
N PHE A 215 3.08 -16.90 6.29
CA PHE A 215 4.28 -17.19 5.49
C PHE A 215 4.23 -18.52 4.74
N SER A 216 3.22 -19.35 4.97
CA SER A 216 3.10 -20.68 4.33
C SER A 216 2.62 -20.61 2.87
N GLY A 217 2.02 -19.47 2.47
CA GLY A 217 1.37 -19.30 1.18
C GLY A 217 0.03 -20.02 1.09
N ILE A 218 -0.69 -20.17 2.22
CA ILE A 218 -2.04 -20.77 2.26
C ILE A 218 -3.09 -19.86 1.63
N ALA A 219 -2.92 -18.54 1.76
CA ALA A 219 -3.78 -17.52 1.16
C ALA A 219 -2.96 -16.48 0.39
N ASP A 220 -3.57 -15.89 -0.62
CA ASP A 220 -3.00 -14.80 -1.41
C ASP A 220 -3.50 -13.44 -0.91
N VAL A 221 -4.67 -13.44 -0.25
CA VAL A 221 -5.26 -12.28 0.44
C VAL A 221 -5.62 -12.70 1.85
N CYS A 222 -5.14 -11.95 2.83
CA CYS A 222 -5.42 -12.16 4.26
C CYS A 222 -6.21 -10.96 4.79
N VAL A 223 -7.49 -11.18 5.11
CA VAL A 223 -8.42 -10.14 5.55
C VAL A 223 -8.41 -10.05 7.07
N ALA A 224 -8.37 -8.82 7.58
CA ALA A 224 -8.50 -8.49 9.00
C ALA A 224 -9.20 -7.13 9.16
N ASP A 225 -9.66 -6.81 10.38
CA ASP A 225 -9.91 -5.42 10.73
C ASP A 225 -8.60 -4.62 10.82
N GLY A 226 -8.69 -3.29 10.76
CA GLY A 226 -7.50 -2.44 10.72
C GLY A 226 -6.67 -2.49 12.01
N PHE A 227 -7.25 -2.86 13.16
CA PHE A 227 -6.50 -3.03 14.40
C PHE A 227 -5.63 -4.30 14.34
N ALA A 228 -6.25 -5.44 14.06
CA ALA A 228 -5.56 -6.72 13.99
C ALA A 228 -4.54 -6.73 12.83
N GLY A 229 -4.91 -6.25 11.65
CA GLY A 229 -4.01 -6.19 10.50
C GLY A 229 -2.82 -5.26 10.72
N ASN A 230 -3.01 -4.09 11.34
CA ASN A 230 -1.89 -3.21 11.68
C ASN A 230 -0.97 -3.82 12.75
N LEU A 231 -1.55 -4.55 13.72
CA LEU A 231 -0.76 -5.27 14.73
C LEU A 231 0.12 -6.34 14.07
N VAL A 232 -0.46 -7.14 13.18
CA VAL A 232 0.28 -8.15 12.38
C VAL A 232 1.39 -7.49 11.57
N LEU A 233 1.08 -6.44 10.80
CA LEU A 233 2.05 -5.69 9.99
C LEU A 233 3.22 -5.19 10.84
N LYS A 234 2.94 -4.50 11.94
CA LYS A 234 4.00 -3.92 12.81
C LYS A 234 4.80 -4.98 13.55
N THR A 235 4.20 -6.10 13.90
CA THR A 235 4.91 -7.25 14.47
C THR A 235 5.86 -7.86 13.43
N MET A 236 5.40 -8.08 12.20
CA MET A 236 6.24 -8.61 11.12
C MET A 236 7.43 -7.68 10.80
N GLU A 237 7.18 -6.37 10.68
CA GLU A 237 8.24 -5.35 10.49
C GLU A 237 9.26 -5.40 11.65
N GLY A 238 8.78 -5.42 12.89
CA GLY A 238 9.63 -5.44 14.09
C GLY A 238 10.47 -6.71 14.18
N VAL A 239 9.89 -7.87 13.92
CA VAL A 239 10.59 -9.17 13.92
C VAL A 239 11.64 -9.22 12.80
N ALA A 240 11.31 -8.78 11.58
CA ALA A 240 12.27 -8.74 10.48
C ALA A 240 13.48 -7.85 10.81
N MET A 241 13.25 -6.63 11.34
CA MET A 241 14.31 -5.73 11.76
C MET A 241 15.16 -6.33 12.90
N PHE A 242 14.53 -6.93 13.90
CA PHE A 242 15.22 -7.58 15.01
C PHE A 242 16.13 -8.72 14.51
N MET A 243 15.59 -9.61 13.67
CA MET A 243 16.36 -10.72 13.10
C MET A 243 17.56 -10.24 12.27
N LEU A 244 17.36 -9.28 11.37
CA LEU A 244 18.45 -8.72 10.55
C LEU A 244 19.52 -8.05 11.41
N LYS A 245 19.12 -7.32 12.45
CA LYS A 245 20.06 -6.66 13.38
C LYS A 245 20.88 -7.68 14.16
N THR A 246 20.20 -8.67 14.77
CA THR A 246 20.87 -9.73 15.57
C THR A 246 21.80 -10.56 14.69
N MET A 247 21.34 -10.97 13.50
CA MET A 247 22.20 -11.69 12.53
C MET A 247 23.45 -10.88 12.19
N LYS A 248 23.32 -9.57 11.93
CA LYS A 248 24.47 -8.69 11.67
C LYS A 248 25.41 -8.63 12.87
N GLN A 249 24.90 -8.54 14.09
CA GLN A 249 25.70 -8.51 15.32
C GLN A 249 26.53 -9.80 15.47
N GLU A 250 25.90 -10.97 15.32
CA GLU A 250 26.56 -12.27 15.43
C GLU A 250 27.60 -12.48 14.32
N LEU A 251 27.28 -12.12 13.08
CA LEU A 251 28.21 -12.20 11.95
C LEU A 251 29.42 -11.27 12.08
N MET A 252 29.34 -10.22 12.91
CA MET A 252 30.41 -9.26 13.17
C MET A 252 31.10 -9.47 14.52
N ALA A 253 30.74 -10.50 15.31
CA ALA A 253 31.21 -10.69 16.66
C ALA A 253 32.73 -11.03 16.72
N ASP A 254 33.20 -11.89 15.83
CA ASP A 254 34.59 -12.36 15.82
C ASP A 254 35.15 -12.44 14.38
N THR A 255 36.49 -12.71 14.26
CA THR A 255 37.19 -12.75 12.98
C THR A 255 36.69 -13.90 12.07
N ARG A 256 36.38 -15.07 12.63
CA ARG A 256 35.88 -16.23 11.85
C ARG A 256 34.51 -15.94 11.27
N SER A 257 33.61 -15.39 12.10
CA SER A 257 32.28 -14.97 11.70
C SER A 257 32.31 -13.90 10.60
N LYS A 258 33.23 -12.91 10.69
CA LYS A 258 33.44 -11.89 9.64
C LYS A 258 33.89 -12.50 8.31
N ILE A 259 34.83 -13.46 8.33
CA ILE A 259 35.28 -14.17 7.12
C ILE A 259 34.08 -14.95 6.52
N GLY A 260 33.35 -15.72 7.34
CA GLY A 260 32.16 -16.43 6.92
C GLY A 260 31.08 -15.51 6.33
N ALA A 261 30.83 -14.35 6.95
CA ALA A 261 29.91 -13.33 6.45
C ALA A 261 30.35 -12.75 5.10
N ALA A 262 31.66 -12.53 4.90
CA ALA A 262 32.20 -12.05 3.63
C ALA A 262 31.94 -13.06 2.49
N LEU A 263 32.14 -14.36 2.74
CA LEU A 263 31.85 -15.43 1.79
C LEU A 263 30.33 -15.57 1.55
N ALA A 264 29.50 -15.44 2.58
CA ALA A 264 28.05 -15.54 2.52
C ALA A 264 27.35 -14.25 2.01
N LYS A 265 28.09 -13.16 1.78
CA LYS A 265 27.54 -11.83 1.41
C LYS A 265 26.51 -11.85 0.28
N PRO A 266 26.68 -12.63 -0.84
CA PRO A 266 25.66 -12.70 -1.89
C PRO A 266 24.35 -13.34 -1.40
N ALA A 267 24.41 -14.37 -0.57
CA ALA A 267 23.23 -15.02 0.01
C ALA A 267 22.51 -14.11 1.02
N LEU A 268 23.27 -13.42 1.86
CA LEU A 268 22.72 -12.44 2.82
C LEU A 268 22.03 -11.26 2.12
N ARG A 269 22.55 -10.82 0.97
CA ARG A 269 21.88 -9.79 0.16
C ARG A 269 20.55 -10.28 -0.39
N ARG A 270 20.48 -11.51 -0.92
CA ARG A 270 19.22 -12.10 -1.40
C ARG A 270 18.20 -12.24 -0.26
N LEU A 271 18.64 -12.72 0.91
CA LEU A 271 17.78 -12.83 2.09
C LEU A 271 17.23 -11.46 2.50
N LYS A 272 18.09 -10.43 2.57
CA LYS A 272 17.65 -9.06 2.87
C LYS A 272 16.59 -8.59 1.87
N HIS A 273 16.82 -8.78 0.57
CA HIS A 273 15.87 -8.39 -0.48
C HIS A 273 14.53 -9.14 -0.34
N THR A 274 14.57 -10.44 -0.02
CA THR A 274 13.33 -11.22 0.21
C THR A 274 12.52 -10.74 1.41
N LEU A 275 13.18 -10.22 2.45
CA LEU A 275 12.54 -9.71 3.67
C LEU A 275 12.23 -8.21 3.60
N ASP A 276 12.68 -7.53 2.55
CA ASP A 276 12.54 -6.08 2.42
C ASP A 276 11.19 -5.72 1.79
N TYR A 277 10.21 -5.41 2.64
CA TYR A 277 8.88 -4.97 2.21
C TYR A 277 8.91 -3.61 1.48
N THR A 278 9.99 -2.85 1.55
CA THR A 278 10.11 -1.56 0.85
C THR A 278 10.27 -1.73 -0.66
N GLU A 279 10.74 -2.89 -1.12
CA GLU A 279 10.81 -3.27 -2.54
C GLU A 279 9.44 -3.37 -3.21
N VAL A 280 8.37 -3.51 -2.43
CA VAL A 280 7.01 -3.64 -2.95
C VAL A 280 6.34 -2.28 -3.16
N GLY A 281 6.90 -1.20 -2.59
CA GLY A 281 6.49 0.17 -2.93
C GLY A 281 5.38 0.78 -2.09
N GLY A 282 5.10 0.27 -0.88
CA GLY A 282 4.11 0.86 0.02
C GLY A 282 2.76 0.13 0.03
N ALA A 283 1.73 0.78 0.55
CA ALA A 283 0.40 0.21 0.71
C ALA A 283 -0.61 0.92 -0.20
N PRO A 284 -1.27 0.23 -1.13
CA PRO A 284 -2.40 0.79 -1.86
C PRO A 284 -3.57 1.09 -0.92
N LEU A 285 -4.25 2.19 -1.18
CA LEU A 285 -5.55 2.51 -0.59
C LEU A 285 -6.64 2.03 -1.56
N LEU A 286 -7.19 0.88 -1.27
CA LEU A 286 -8.23 0.25 -2.10
C LEU A 286 -9.63 0.75 -1.72
N GLY A 287 -10.56 0.71 -2.68
CA GLY A 287 -11.95 1.14 -2.46
C GLY A 287 -12.23 2.62 -2.70
N VAL A 288 -11.25 3.38 -3.21
CA VAL A 288 -11.41 4.77 -3.67
C VAL A 288 -11.41 4.83 -5.20
N GLN A 289 -11.94 5.93 -5.78
CA GLN A 289 -12.12 6.11 -7.23
C GLN A 289 -10.81 6.45 -7.98
N GLY A 290 -9.72 5.76 -7.66
CA GLY A 290 -8.42 5.95 -8.32
C GLY A 290 -7.31 5.12 -7.71
N ALA A 291 -6.19 5.05 -8.41
CA ALA A 291 -4.98 4.39 -7.93
C ALA A 291 -4.26 5.29 -6.92
N VAL A 292 -4.38 4.98 -5.64
CA VAL A 292 -3.73 5.71 -4.54
C VAL A 292 -2.76 4.79 -3.82
N VAL A 293 -1.50 5.20 -3.72
CA VAL A 293 -0.46 4.45 -3.00
C VAL A 293 0.13 5.29 -1.89
N LYS A 294 0.09 4.75 -0.68
CA LYS A 294 0.73 5.30 0.50
C LYS A 294 2.11 4.67 0.68
N ALA A 295 3.17 5.39 0.33
CA ALA A 295 4.54 5.00 0.63
C ALA A 295 4.83 5.13 2.14
N HIS A 296 5.76 4.38 2.69
CA HIS A 296 6.12 4.48 4.11
C HIS A 296 6.72 5.85 4.43
N GLY A 297 6.49 6.38 5.65
CA GLY A 297 7.02 7.68 6.05
C GLY A 297 8.53 7.79 5.94
N SER A 298 9.26 6.72 6.23
CA SER A 298 10.72 6.65 6.14
C SER A 298 11.26 6.14 4.78
N SER A 299 10.42 6.12 3.73
CA SER A 299 10.83 5.68 2.39
C SER A 299 12.02 6.49 1.88
N ASN A 300 13.05 5.78 1.43
CA ASN A 300 14.12 6.38 0.63
C ASN A 300 13.68 6.55 -0.84
N ALA A 301 14.54 7.08 -1.69
CA ALA A 301 14.25 7.31 -3.11
C ALA A 301 13.81 6.03 -3.82
N HIS A 302 14.53 4.91 -3.61
CA HIS A 302 14.19 3.62 -4.23
C HIS A 302 12.81 3.11 -3.80
N ALA A 303 12.51 3.07 -2.50
CA ALA A 303 11.20 2.67 -2.00
C ALA A 303 10.06 3.56 -2.52
N PHE A 304 10.32 4.87 -2.65
CA PHE A 304 9.36 5.79 -3.22
C PHE A 304 9.13 5.55 -4.72
N SER A 305 10.19 5.25 -5.47
CA SER A 305 10.08 4.87 -6.89
C SER A 305 9.30 3.58 -7.09
N CYS A 306 9.46 2.60 -6.20
CA CYS A 306 8.63 1.38 -6.19
C CYS A 306 7.15 1.67 -5.91
N ALA A 307 6.83 2.69 -5.07
CA ALA A 307 5.44 3.11 -4.84
C ALA A 307 4.80 3.72 -6.11
N ILE A 308 5.58 4.45 -6.91
CA ILE A 308 5.12 4.94 -8.22
C ILE A 308 4.86 3.77 -9.17
N ASP A 309 5.77 2.79 -9.25
CA ASP A 309 5.58 1.59 -10.06
C ASP A 309 4.33 0.80 -9.62
N GLN A 310 4.04 0.76 -8.33
CA GLN A 310 2.82 0.12 -7.81
C GLN A 310 1.56 0.86 -8.27
N ALA A 311 1.55 2.20 -8.24
CA ALA A 311 0.43 2.99 -8.77
C ALA A 311 0.22 2.73 -10.28
N ILE A 312 1.30 2.66 -11.06
CA ILE A 312 1.27 2.31 -12.49
C ILE A 312 0.64 0.92 -12.70
N LYS A 313 1.06 -0.08 -11.91
CA LYS A 313 0.51 -1.45 -11.98
C LYS A 313 -0.98 -1.48 -11.64
N MET A 314 -1.43 -0.71 -10.65
CA MET A 314 -2.85 -0.62 -10.29
C MET A 314 -3.70 -0.05 -11.44
N VAL A 315 -3.21 0.99 -12.10
CA VAL A 315 -3.91 1.59 -13.26
C VAL A 315 -3.95 0.62 -14.44
N ASN A 316 -2.79 0.04 -14.81
CA ASN A 316 -2.70 -0.92 -15.92
C ASN A 316 -3.51 -2.22 -15.65
N GLY A 317 -3.60 -2.61 -14.39
CA GLY A 317 -4.37 -3.78 -13.95
C GLY A 317 -5.86 -3.50 -13.74
N HIS A 318 -6.34 -2.28 -14.04
CA HIS A 318 -7.76 -1.89 -13.92
C HIS A 318 -8.37 -2.24 -12.55
N VAL A 319 -7.59 -2.05 -11.47
CA VAL A 319 -7.98 -2.50 -10.12
C VAL A 319 -9.29 -1.85 -9.67
N VAL A 320 -9.48 -0.55 -9.95
CA VAL A 320 -10.69 0.19 -9.57
C VAL A 320 -11.93 -0.40 -10.23
N GLU A 321 -11.88 -0.67 -11.53
CA GLU A 321 -12.98 -1.23 -12.31
C GLU A 321 -13.31 -2.68 -11.91
N ILE A 322 -12.28 -3.45 -11.53
CA ILE A 322 -12.50 -4.83 -11.03
C ILE A 322 -13.18 -4.80 -9.67
N ILE A 323 -12.77 -3.90 -8.76
CA ILE A 323 -13.42 -3.71 -7.45
C ILE A 323 -14.88 -3.30 -7.65
N GLU A 324 -15.15 -2.30 -8.49
CA GLU A 324 -16.51 -1.82 -8.75
C GLU A 324 -17.44 -2.95 -9.22
N LYS A 325 -16.98 -3.75 -10.18
CA LYS A 325 -17.72 -4.92 -10.68
C LYS A 325 -17.92 -5.98 -9.60
N GLY A 326 -16.91 -6.25 -8.78
CA GLY A 326 -16.95 -7.24 -7.71
C GLY A 326 -17.96 -6.84 -6.62
N VAL A 327 -17.94 -5.57 -6.19
CA VAL A 327 -18.88 -5.04 -5.19
C VAL A 327 -20.31 -4.99 -5.74
N ALA A 328 -20.50 -4.58 -7.00
CA ALA A 328 -21.83 -4.60 -7.61
C ALA A 328 -22.42 -6.01 -7.68
N LYS A 329 -21.60 -7.03 -7.98
CA LYS A 329 -22.01 -8.43 -7.98
C LYS A 329 -22.40 -8.92 -6.59
N MET A 330 -21.61 -8.58 -5.56
CA MET A 330 -21.92 -8.91 -4.16
C MET A 330 -23.26 -8.33 -3.74
N ASN A 331 -23.49 -7.02 -3.96
CA ASN A 331 -24.73 -6.34 -3.59
C ASN A 331 -25.96 -6.87 -4.34
N SER A 332 -25.80 -7.44 -5.55
CA SER A 332 -26.90 -8.05 -6.30
C SER A 332 -27.28 -9.43 -5.79
N GLN A 333 -26.37 -10.15 -5.12
CA GLN A 333 -26.65 -11.43 -4.46
C GLN A 333 -27.43 -11.23 -3.16
N ASP A 334 -27.16 -10.17 -2.41
CA ASP A 334 -27.86 -9.81 -1.16
C ASP A 334 -29.32 -9.34 -1.41
N ALA A 335 -29.67 -8.99 -2.65
CA ALA A 335 -31.01 -8.52 -3.03
C ALA A 335 -31.95 -9.65 -3.54
N GLN A 336 -31.47 -10.88 -3.63
CA GLN A 336 -32.23 -12.08 -4.00
C GLN A 336 -32.55 -12.96 -2.80
#